data_4678eff94260ef7394db1c5ccb0bd323
#
_entry.id   4678eff94260ef7394db1c5ccb0bd323
#
_cell.length_a   1.000
_cell.length_b   1.000
_cell.length_c   1.000
_cell.angle_alpha   90.00
_cell.angle_beta   90.00
_cell.angle_gamma   90.00
#
_symmetry.space_group_name_H-M   'P 1'
#
loop_
_entity.id
_entity.type
_entity.pdbx_description
1 polymer ?
#
loop_
_entity_poly.entity_id
_entity_poly.type
_entity_poly.pdbx_seq_one_letter_code
_entity_poly.pdbx_strand_id
1 'polypeptide(L)'
;PTEALAEDARFKNHGLAPKSAADFAFLLHGFHFLKPDGVMAIIMPHGVLFRGGVEGRIRAKLLKDGHIDTVIGLPANLFFSTSIPVCILVLKKCKKPDDVLFINAAEHFEKGKRQNQLLPEHVDKIIDTYQYRKEEARYARRVGMAEIAANDYNLNISRYVSTAEAEVMIDLAAVHADLVAAEDRITEAKQRHNQFLAELGLPLLP
;
A
#
# COMPACT_ATOMS: atom_id res chain seq x y z
N PRO A 1 -25.60 8.73 16.48
CA PRO A 1 -26.07 9.84 15.64
C PRO A 1 -27.57 10.03 15.89
N THR A 2 -27.97 11.27 16.12
CA THR A 2 -29.37 11.67 16.24
C THR A 2 -29.85 12.14 14.86
N GLU A 3 -31.17 12.11 14.63
CA GLU A 3 -31.78 12.65 13.40
C GLU A 3 -31.36 14.11 13.16
N ALA A 4 -31.23 14.90 14.20
CA ALA A 4 -30.74 16.28 14.13
C ALA A 4 -29.33 16.40 13.56
N LEU A 5 -28.42 15.42 13.77
CA LEU A 5 -27.09 15.41 13.17
C LEU A 5 -27.13 15.01 11.69
N ALA A 6 -28.14 14.27 11.24
CA ALA A 6 -28.26 13.90 9.83
C ALA A 6 -28.54 15.13 8.95
N GLU A 7 -29.28 16.11 9.49
CA GLU A 7 -29.60 17.36 8.81
C GLU A 7 -28.51 18.43 8.96
N ASP A 8 -27.49 18.20 9.78
CA ASP A 8 -26.37 19.13 9.95
C ASP A 8 -25.61 19.28 8.62
N ALA A 9 -25.33 20.52 8.25
CA ALA A 9 -24.67 20.88 6.99
C ALA A 9 -23.34 20.16 6.76
N ARG A 10 -22.63 19.74 7.84
CA ARG A 10 -21.37 19.00 7.78
C ARG A 10 -21.55 17.58 7.25
N PHE A 11 -22.70 16.97 7.49
CA PHE A 11 -22.95 15.54 7.22
C PHE A 11 -24.03 15.28 6.19
N LYS A 12 -24.94 16.22 6.01
CA LYS A 12 -26.12 16.12 5.13
C LYS A 12 -25.81 15.54 3.75
N ASN A 13 -24.71 15.95 3.14
CA ASN A 13 -24.36 15.56 1.77
C ASN A 13 -23.62 14.20 1.70
N HIS A 14 -22.95 13.78 2.76
CA HIS A 14 -22.08 12.60 2.76
C HIS A 14 -22.55 11.47 3.67
N GLY A 15 -23.46 11.79 4.61
CA GLY A 15 -23.96 10.86 5.62
C GLY A 15 -23.19 10.93 6.94
N LEU A 16 -23.80 10.35 7.97
CA LEU A 16 -23.22 10.28 9.31
C LEU A 16 -22.28 9.09 9.44
N ALA A 17 -21.12 9.31 10.08
CA ALA A 17 -20.24 8.23 10.49
C ALA A 17 -20.97 7.27 11.48
N PRO A 18 -20.60 5.98 11.52
CA PRO A 18 -21.19 5.03 12.46
C PRO A 18 -20.84 5.40 13.91
N LYS A 19 -21.72 5.03 14.86
CA LYS A 19 -21.51 5.30 16.31
C LYS A 19 -20.21 4.70 16.84
N SER A 20 -19.78 3.58 16.28
CA SER A 20 -18.61 2.83 16.71
C SER A 20 -17.27 3.35 16.14
N ALA A 21 -17.32 4.22 15.11
CA ALA A 21 -16.12 4.75 14.46
C ALA A 21 -16.36 6.16 13.95
N ALA A 22 -15.89 7.15 14.70
CA ALA A 22 -16.13 8.57 14.42
C ALA A 22 -15.13 9.19 13.42
N ASP A 23 -14.22 8.40 12.88
CA ASP A 23 -13.13 8.87 12.02
C ASP A 23 -13.64 9.80 10.88
N PHE A 24 -14.64 9.35 10.13
CA PHE A 24 -15.23 10.17 9.08
C PHE A 24 -16.04 11.38 9.58
N ALA A 25 -16.51 11.38 10.83
CA ALA A 25 -17.17 12.56 11.38
C ALA A 25 -16.17 13.72 11.54
N PHE A 26 -14.97 13.44 12.03
CA PHE A 26 -13.90 14.43 12.13
C PHE A 26 -13.43 14.89 10.73
N LEU A 27 -13.27 13.96 9.80
CA LEU A 27 -12.91 14.28 8.42
C LEU A 27 -13.95 15.22 7.77
N LEU A 28 -15.24 14.87 7.84
CA LEU A 28 -16.32 15.66 7.25
C LEU A 28 -16.48 17.02 7.95
N HIS A 29 -16.26 17.09 9.28
CA HIS A 29 -16.25 18.34 10.01
C HIS A 29 -15.16 19.28 9.46
N GLY A 30 -13.90 18.84 9.38
CA GLY A 30 -12.82 19.64 8.85
C GLY A 30 -13.04 20.03 7.38
N PHE A 31 -13.51 19.08 6.57
CA PHE A 31 -13.80 19.30 5.15
C PHE A 31 -14.91 20.32 4.92
N HIS A 32 -15.94 20.38 5.80
CA HIS A 32 -17.00 21.36 5.70
C HIS A 32 -16.47 22.79 5.76
N PHE A 33 -15.54 23.07 6.69
CA PHE A 33 -14.97 24.40 6.90
C PHE A 33 -13.83 24.74 5.91
N LEU A 34 -13.46 23.81 5.03
CA LEU A 34 -12.45 24.05 4.03
C LEU A 34 -12.97 25.08 3.01
N LYS A 35 -12.13 26.06 2.67
CA LYS A 35 -12.41 27.02 1.59
C LYS A 35 -12.55 26.31 0.24
N PRO A 36 -13.21 26.92 -0.76
CA PRO A 36 -13.34 26.31 -2.10
C PRO A 36 -12.00 25.95 -2.76
N ASP A 37 -10.96 26.72 -2.53
CA ASP A 37 -9.59 26.52 -3.01
C ASP A 37 -8.65 25.86 -1.99
N GLY A 38 -9.19 25.49 -0.81
CA GLY A 38 -8.43 24.95 0.30
C GLY A 38 -7.99 23.50 0.12
N VAL A 39 -6.91 23.15 0.83
CA VAL A 39 -6.38 21.79 0.94
C VAL A 39 -6.44 21.39 2.40
N MET A 40 -6.90 20.16 2.68
CA MET A 40 -6.90 19.57 4.02
C MET A 40 -6.07 18.28 3.98
N ALA A 41 -5.14 18.16 4.91
CA ALA A 41 -4.46 16.90 5.20
C ALA A 41 -4.86 16.43 6.60
N ILE A 42 -5.27 15.16 6.71
CA ILE A 42 -5.71 14.58 7.98
C ILE A 42 -5.09 13.20 8.17
N ILE A 43 -4.55 12.97 9.38
CA ILE A 43 -4.02 11.67 9.78
C ILE A 43 -5.17 10.79 10.23
N MET A 44 -5.24 9.58 9.68
CA MET A 44 -6.33 8.63 9.92
C MET A 44 -5.77 7.21 10.07
N PRO A 45 -6.46 6.32 10.81
CA PRO A 45 -6.12 4.91 10.81
C PRO A 45 -6.39 4.27 9.45
N HIS A 46 -5.58 3.30 9.03
CA HIS A 46 -5.74 2.63 7.72
C HIS A 46 -7.14 2.06 7.47
N GLY A 47 -7.88 1.73 8.54
CA GLY A 47 -9.25 1.22 8.44
C GLY A 47 -10.20 2.09 7.60
N VAL A 48 -10.03 3.41 7.60
CA VAL A 48 -10.86 4.33 6.81
C VAL A 48 -10.73 4.10 5.31
N LEU A 49 -9.61 3.51 4.86
CA LEU A 49 -9.34 3.25 3.45
C LEU A 49 -10.17 2.10 2.88
N PHE A 50 -10.58 1.13 3.72
CA PHE A 50 -11.19 -0.11 3.22
C PHE A 50 -12.42 -0.61 3.98
N ARG A 51 -12.72 -0.10 5.20
CA ARG A 51 -13.94 -0.52 5.89
C ARG A 51 -15.18 -0.27 5.04
N GLY A 52 -16.09 -1.22 5.08
CA GLY A 52 -17.34 -1.19 4.32
C GLY A 52 -18.48 -0.44 5.02
N GLY A 53 -19.71 -0.76 4.69
CA GLY A 53 -20.90 -0.21 5.32
C GLY A 53 -21.03 1.31 5.16
N VAL A 54 -21.29 2.01 6.24
CA VAL A 54 -21.47 3.47 6.24
C VAL A 54 -20.20 4.21 5.83
N GLU A 55 -19.04 3.79 6.37
CA GLU A 55 -17.75 4.41 6.05
C GLU A 55 -17.42 4.24 4.57
N GLY A 56 -17.70 3.05 4.00
CA GLY A 56 -17.54 2.79 2.57
C GLY A 56 -18.40 3.70 1.69
N ARG A 57 -19.65 3.97 2.10
CA ARG A 57 -20.53 4.90 1.36
C ARG A 57 -20.02 6.34 1.39
N ILE A 58 -19.58 6.82 2.57
CA ILE A 58 -19.02 8.18 2.71
C ILE A 58 -17.76 8.31 1.83
N ARG A 59 -16.86 7.33 1.91
CA ARG A 59 -15.63 7.29 1.11
C ARG A 59 -15.91 7.29 -0.39
N ALA A 60 -16.82 6.43 -0.84
CA ALA A 60 -17.23 6.37 -2.24
C ALA A 60 -17.82 7.69 -2.74
N LYS A 61 -18.63 8.36 -1.91
CA LYS A 61 -19.19 9.66 -2.26
C LYS A 61 -18.12 10.74 -2.38
N LEU A 62 -17.20 10.84 -1.41
CA LEU A 62 -16.08 11.78 -1.48
C LEU A 62 -15.20 11.57 -2.72
N LEU A 63 -15.02 10.32 -3.14
CA LEU A 63 -14.29 9.97 -4.37
C LEU A 63 -15.06 10.39 -5.63
N LYS A 64 -16.35 10.06 -5.71
CA LYS A 64 -17.22 10.42 -6.85
C LYS A 64 -17.35 11.93 -7.01
N ASP A 65 -17.39 12.67 -5.91
CA ASP A 65 -17.43 14.13 -5.89
C ASP A 65 -16.04 14.75 -6.16
N GLY A 66 -14.98 13.91 -6.37
CA GLY A 66 -13.64 14.36 -6.70
C GLY A 66 -12.92 15.07 -5.57
N HIS A 67 -13.16 14.70 -4.31
CA HIS A 67 -12.59 15.41 -3.16
C HIS A 67 -11.33 14.78 -2.58
N ILE A 68 -11.12 13.46 -2.74
CA ILE A 68 -9.90 12.79 -2.29
C ILE A 68 -8.83 12.97 -3.36
N ASP A 69 -7.74 13.63 -3.02
CA ASP A 69 -6.62 13.94 -3.92
C ASP A 69 -5.48 12.94 -3.78
N THR A 70 -5.08 12.64 -2.54
CA THR A 70 -3.90 11.79 -2.28
C THR A 70 -4.12 10.94 -1.03
N VAL A 71 -3.60 9.73 -1.07
CA VAL A 71 -3.51 8.79 0.05
C VAL A 71 -2.04 8.49 0.31
N ILE A 72 -1.54 8.81 1.52
CA ILE A 72 -0.14 8.61 1.90
C ILE A 72 -0.10 7.61 3.04
N GLY A 73 0.48 6.44 2.83
CA GLY A 73 0.73 5.46 3.87
C GLY A 73 2.01 5.78 4.61
N LEU A 74 1.93 5.84 5.93
CA LEU A 74 3.08 6.11 6.80
C LEU A 74 3.57 4.83 7.47
N PRO A 75 4.83 4.80 7.93
CA PRO A 75 5.38 3.68 8.68
C PRO A 75 4.59 3.38 9.95
N ALA A 76 4.59 2.12 10.36
CA ALA A 76 4.08 1.73 11.67
C ALA A 76 4.94 2.30 12.80
N ASN A 77 4.39 2.32 14.01
CA ASN A 77 5.12 2.69 15.23
C ASN A 77 5.74 4.11 15.21
N LEU A 78 5.02 5.08 14.61
CA LEU A 78 5.39 6.51 14.65
C LEU A 78 4.87 7.25 15.89
N PHE A 79 3.85 6.74 16.56
CA PHE A 79 3.17 7.41 17.67
C PHE A 79 3.48 6.76 19.01
N PHE A 80 3.55 7.56 20.09
CA PHE A 80 3.90 7.09 21.44
C PHE A 80 2.91 6.08 22.02
N SER A 81 1.64 6.16 21.63
CA SER A 81 0.56 5.37 22.24
C SER A 81 0.11 4.17 21.42
N THR A 82 0.61 4.02 20.20
CA THR A 82 0.18 2.94 19.30
C THR A 82 1.25 2.59 18.27
N SER A 83 1.38 1.30 17.99
CA SER A 83 2.22 0.79 16.90
C SER A 83 1.47 0.66 15.56
N ILE A 84 0.18 0.98 15.54
CA ILE A 84 -0.65 0.83 14.34
C ILE A 84 -0.17 1.80 13.24
N PRO A 85 0.00 1.35 11.99
CA PRO A 85 0.30 2.24 10.89
C PRO A 85 -0.89 3.17 10.62
N VAL A 86 -0.60 4.39 10.20
CA VAL A 86 -1.59 5.40 9.84
C VAL A 86 -1.39 5.86 8.41
N CYS A 87 -2.39 6.54 7.88
CA CYS A 87 -2.31 7.21 6.59
C CYS A 87 -2.65 8.69 6.72
N ILE A 88 -2.18 9.48 5.77
CA ILE A 88 -2.66 10.84 5.56
C ILE A 88 -3.60 10.83 4.36
N LEU A 89 -4.83 11.33 4.57
CA LEU A 89 -5.74 11.66 3.48
C LEU A 89 -5.62 13.14 3.15
N VAL A 90 -5.36 13.45 1.88
CA VAL A 90 -5.37 14.82 1.37
C VAL A 90 -6.65 15.05 0.58
N LEU A 91 -7.43 16.05 1.01
CA LEU A 91 -8.69 16.42 0.40
C LEU A 91 -8.63 17.83 -0.19
N LYS A 92 -9.32 18.02 -1.31
CA LYS A 92 -9.46 19.31 -2.01
C LYS A 92 -10.89 19.48 -2.50
N LYS A 93 -11.45 20.68 -2.40
CA LYS A 93 -12.74 21.04 -3.04
C LYS A 93 -12.58 21.38 -4.52
N CYS A 94 -11.40 21.87 -4.91
CA CYS A 94 -11.07 22.33 -6.26
C CYS A 94 -10.15 21.37 -7.03
N LYS A 95 -10.22 20.08 -6.74
CA LYS A 95 -9.40 19.07 -7.43
C LYS A 95 -9.71 19.04 -8.92
N LYS A 96 -8.66 19.09 -9.76
CA LYS A 96 -8.78 19.06 -11.23
C LYS A 96 -8.51 17.69 -11.84
N PRO A 97 -7.46 16.94 -11.41
CA PRO A 97 -7.18 15.62 -11.98
C PRO A 97 -8.25 14.58 -11.61
N ASP A 98 -8.64 13.73 -12.55
CA ASP A 98 -9.54 12.60 -12.30
C ASP A 98 -8.77 11.34 -11.91
N ASP A 99 -7.89 11.48 -10.92
CA ASP A 99 -7.09 10.41 -10.36
C ASP A 99 -6.86 10.63 -8.86
N VAL A 100 -6.42 9.60 -8.18
CA VAL A 100 -5.91 9.67 -6.79
C VAL A 100 -4.44 9.27 -6.81
N LEU A 101 -3.59 10.08 -6.18
CA LEU A 101 -2.19 9.73 -5.97
C LEU A 101 -2.07 8.85 -4.71
N PHE A 102 -1.49 7.67 -4.88
CA PHE A 102 -1.12 6.81 -3.76
C PHE A 102 0.38 6.90 -3.52
N ILE A 103 0.79 7.16 -2.27
CA ILE A 103 2.19 7.16 -1.84
C ILE A 103 2.32 6.13 -0.72
N ASN A 104 3.19 5.15 -0.90
CA ASN A 104 3.49 4.14 0.11
C ASN A 104 4.85 4.41 0.75
N ALA A 105 4.86 5.21 1.82
CA ALA A 105 6.07 5.50 2.58
C ALA A 105 6.28 4.55 3.77
N ALA A 106 5.58 3.40 3.82
CA ALA A 106 5.60 2.48 4.95
C ALA A 106 7.00 1.92 5.29
N GLU A 107 7.90 1.84 4.29
CA GLU A 107 9.27 1.33 4.46
C GLU A 107 10.32 2.44 4.56
N HIS A 108 9.90 3.73 4.50
CA HIS A 108 10.79 4.90 4.52
C HIS A 108 10.83 5.53 5.91
N PHE A 109 11.67 5.01 6.79
CA PHE A 109 11.84 5.50 8.15
C PHE A 109 13.19 5.09 8.73
N GLU A 110 13.61 5.76 9.79
CA GLU A 110 14.69 5.31 10.65
C GLU A 110 14.14 4.55 11.85
N LYS A 111 14.69 3.36 12.12
CA LYS A 111 14.26 2.52 13.23
C LYS A 111 14.87 3.03 14.54
N GLY A 112 14.05 3.59 15.40
CA GLY A 112 14.45 3.99 16.76
C GLY A 112 14.28 2.85 17.78
N LYS A 113 14.82 3.07 18.98
CA LYS A 113 14.74 2.09 20.09
C LYS A 113 13.31 1.83 20.59
N ARG A 114 12.45 2.85 20.59
CA ARG A 114 11.05 2.77 21.06
C ARG A 114 10.04 3.04 19.97
N GLN A 115 10.38 3.89 19.01
CA GLN A 115 9.55 4.35 17.92
C GLN A 115 10.36 4.48 16.65
N ASN A 116 9.68 4.33 15.51
CA ASN A 116 10.23 4.71 14.22
C ASN A 116 10.16 6.24 14.06
N GLN A 117 11.05 6.79 13.25
CA GLN A 117 11.15 8.24 13.00
C GLN A 117 11.18 8.52 11.51
N LEU A 118 10.47 9.57 11.11
CA LEU A 118 10.62 10.14 9.78
C LEU A 118 11.72 11.20 9.85
N LEU A 119 12.82 10.95 9.15
CA LEU A 119 13.87 11.93 8.96
C LEU A 119 13.42 13.00 7.94
N PRO A 120 14.08 14.17 7.91
CA PRO A 120 13.77 15.22 6.93
C PRO A 120 13.75 14.71 5.49
N GLU A 121 14.68 13.86 5.10
CA GLU A 121 14.75 13.25 3.76
C GLU A 121 13.52 12.39 3.40
N HIS A 122 12.95 11.67 4.39
CA HIS A 122 11.73 10.90 4.19
C HIS A 122 10.52 11.83 3.98
N VAL A 123 10.47 12.91 4.76
CA VAL A 123 9.40 13.94 4.64
C VAL A 123 9.52 14.66 3.31
N ASP A 124 10.72 15.08 2.92
CA ASP A 124 10.99 15.78 1.66
C ASP A 124 10.61 14.88 0.46
N LYS A 125 10.94 13.58 0.51
CA LYS A 125 10.53 12.63 -0.55
C LYS A 125 9.00 12.56 -0.68
N ILE A 126 8.28 12.50 0.45
CA ILE A 126 6.80 12.49 0.45
C ILE A 126 6.26 13.80 -0.16
N ILE A 127 6.79 14.95 0.28
CA ILE A 127 6.37 16.27 -0.18
C ILE A 127 6.62 16.44 -1.68
N ASP A 128 7.82 16.12 -2.14
CA ASP A 128 8.20 16.18 -3.56
C ASP A 128 7.31 15.29 -4.42
N THR A 129 7.07 14.05 -3.97
CA THR A 129 6.19 13.12 -4.68
C THR A 129 4.76 13.65 -4.76
N TYR A 130 4.25 14.18 -3.66
CA TYR A 130 2.92 14.81 -3.61
C TYR A 130 2.84 16.04 -4.53
N GLN A 131 3.80 16.96 -4.41
CA GLN A 131 3.79 18.25 -5.07
C GLN A 131 3.89 18.12 -6.60
N TYR A 132 4.75 17.23 -7.07
CA TYR A 132 4.99 17.00 -8.48
C TYR A 132 4.19 15.81 -9.05
N ARG A 133 3.37 15.14 -8.24
CA ARG A 133 2.58 13.94 -8.58
C ARG A 133 3.42 12.89 -9.31
N LYS A 134 4.64 12.66 -8.80
CA LYS A 134 5.59 11.70 -9.37
C LYS A 134 5.09 10.27 -9.22
N GLU A 135 5.34 9.45 -10.23
CA GLU A 135 5.16 8.00 -10.14
C GLU A 135 6.52 7.34 -9.97
N GLU A 136 6.60 6.41 -9.04
CA GLU A 136 7.81 5.65 -8.72
C GLU A 136 7.41 4.22 -8.37
N ALA A 137 8.05 3.24 -8.99
CA ALA A 137 7.78 1.83 -8.74
C ALA A 137 7.92 1.51 -7.24
N ARG A 138 6.97 0.76 -6.68
CA ARG A 138 6.93 0.35 -5.27
C ARG A 138 6.74 1.50 -4.25
N TYR A 139 6.67 2.75 -4.72
CA TYR A 139 6.55 3.91 -3.84
C TYR A 139 5.33 4.78 -4.12
N ALA A 140 5.08 5.17 -5.38
CA ALA A 140 3.96 6.04 -5.69
C ALA A 140 3.35 5.75 -7.06
N ARG A 141 2.01 5.83 -7.14
CA ARG A 141 1.24 5.61 -8.36
C ARG A 141 0.03 6.53 -8.41
N ARG A 142 -0.25 7.05 -9.59
CA ARG A 142 -1.49 7.76 -9.90
C ARG A 142 -2.53 6.76 -10.40
N VAL A 143 -3.71 6.73 -9.78
CA VAL A 143 -4.74 5.75 -10.08
C VAL A 143 -6.00 6.46 -10.53
N GLY A 144 -6.45 6.17 -11.75
CA GLY A 144 -7.66 6.74 -12.32
C GLY A 144 -8.92 6.27 -11.60
N MET A 145 -9.98 7.08 -11.62
CA MET A 145 -11.24 6.79 -10.94
C MET A 145 -11.91 5.51 -11.45
N ALA A 146 -11.71 5.13 -12.73
CA ALA A 146 -12.25 3.89 -13.28
C ALA A 146 -11.68 2.64 -12.56
N GLU A 147 -10.38 2.62 -12.29
CA GLU A 147 -9.73 1.54 -11.55
C GLU A 147 -10.17 1.52 -10.08
N ILE A 148 -10.30 2.69 -9.45
CA ILE A 148 -10.79 2.80 -8.07
C ILE A 148 -12.23 2.31 -7.96
N ALA A 149 -13.08 2.64 -8.92
CA ALA A 149 -14.46 2.18 -8.97
C ALA A 149 -14.55 0.66 -9.18
N ALA A 150 -13.70 0.08 -10.03
CA ALA A 150 -13.61 -1.37 -10.23
C ALA A 150 -13.14 -2.11 -8.95
N ASN A 151 -12.47 -1.41 -8.05
CA ASN A 151 -12.08 -1.89 -6.72
C ASN A 151 -13.07 -1.50 -5.62
N ASP A 152 -14.34 -1.24 -5.91
CA ASP A 152 -15.39 -0.88 -4.95
C ASP A 152 -15.04 0.35 -4.09
N TYR A 153 -14.35 1.32 -4.66
CA TYR A 153 -13.86 2.51 -3.96
C TYR A 153 -13.00 2.19 -2.72
N ASN A 154 -12.35 1.04 -2.74
CA ASN A 154 -11.39 0.64 -1.73
C ASN A 154 -10.06 1.36 -1.99
N LEU A 155 -9.54 2.06 -0.98
CA LEU A 155 -8.31 2.84 -1.06
C LEU A 155 -7.14 2.15 -0.34
N ASN A 156 -7.21 0.86 -0.08
CA ASN A 156 -6.08 0.14 0.52
C ASN A 156 -4.85 0.29 -0.37
N ILE A 157 -3.80 0.90 0.16
CA ILE A 157 -2.61 1.32 -0.59
C ILE A 157 -1.94 0.12 -1.28
N SER A 158 -1.86 -1.03 -0.62
CA SER A 158 -1.23 -2.24 -1.17
C SER A 158 -1.90 -2.79 -2.43
N ARG A 159 -3.15 -2.40 -2.72
CA ARG A 159 -3.83 -2.74 -3.98
C ARG A 159 -3.27 -2.00 -5.18
N TYR A 160 -2.71 -0.82 -4.95
CA TYR A 160 -2.25 0.10 -6.00
C TYR A 160 -0.73 0.25 -6.03
N VAL A 161 -0.08 0.19 -4.87
CA VAL A 161 1.36 0.31 -4.70
C VAL A 161 1.85 -0.85 -3.83
N SER A 162 2.34 -1.90 -4.48
CA SER A 162 2.96 -3.03 -3.79
C SER A 162 4.42 -2.73 -3.48
N THR A 163 4.85 -3.00 -2.24
CA THR A 163 6.27 -2.94 -1.86
C THR A 163 7.01 -4.25 -2.16
N ALA A 164 6.27 -5.32 -2.51
CA ALA A 164 6.87 -6.61 -2.85
C ALA A 164 7.79 -6.48 -4.06
N GLU A 165 8.96 -7.09 -3.99
CA GLU A 165 9.81 -7.26 -5.15
C GLU A 165 9.11 -8.18 -6.14
N ALA A 166 9.24 -7.88 -7.44
CA ALA A 166 8.78 -8.79 -8.45
C ALA A 166 9.56 -10.11 -8.28
N GLU A 167 8.84 -11.20 -8.08
CA GLU A 167 9.47 -12.51 -8.08
C GLU A 167 10.21 -12.69 -9.42
N VAL A 168 11.48 -13.08 -9.32
CA VAL A 168 12.25 -13.43 -10.52
C VAL A 168 11.54 -14.61 -11.17
N MET A 169 11.05 -14.41 -12.37
CA MET A 169 10.43 -15.50 -13.14
C MET A 169 11.47 -16.61 -13.31
N ILE A 170 11.25 -17.73 -12.64
CA ILE A 170 12.11 -18.90 -12.78
C ILE A 170 11.80 -19.53 -14.14
N ASP A 171 12.82 -19.57 -15.00
CA ASP A 171 12.74 -20.33 -16.24
C ASP A 171 12.83 -21.82 -15.92
N LEU A 172 11.65 -22.45 -15.83
CA LEU A 172 11.55 -23.87 -15.52
C LEU A 172 12.26 -24.75 -16.55
N ALA A 173 12.32 -24.33 -17.81
CA ALA A 173 12.99 -25.08 -18.85
C ALA A 173 14.51 -25.04 -18.65
N ALA A 174 15.07 -23.87 -18.33
CA ALA A 174 16.49 -23.72 -18.02
C ALA A 174 16.88 -24.51 -16.76
N VAL A 175 16.10 -24.40 -15.68
CA VAL A 175 16.35 -25.16 -14.44
C VAL A 175 16.25 -26.65 -14.67
N HIS A 176 15.30 -27.13 -15.48
CA HIS A 176 15.21 -28.54 -15.85
C HIS A 176 16.42 -29.02 -16.65
N ALA A 177 16.88 -28.22 -17.62
CA ALA A 177 18.08 -28.55 -18.38
C ALA A 177 19.33 -28.62 -17.47
N ASP A 178 19.48 -27.72 -16.52
CA ASP A 178 20.56 -27.72 -15.54
C ASP A 178 20.51 -28.96 -14.65
N LEU A 179 19.31 -29.39 -14.25
CA LEU A 179 19.12 -30.61 -13.45
C LEU A 179 19.55 -31.84 -14.23
N VAL A 180 19.11 -32.00 -15.49
CA VAL A 180 19.49 -33.11 -16.35
C VAL A 180 21.02 -33.16 -16.53
N ALA A 181 21.64 -32.02 -16.83
CA ALA A 181 23.10 -31.92 -16.97
C ALA A 181 23.85 -32.25 -15.65
N ALA A 182 23.24 -31.98 -14.50
CA ALA A 182 23.82 -32.39 -13.20
C ALA A 182 23.73 -33.91 -12.98
N GLU A 183 22.60 -34.54 -13.32
CA GLU A 183 22.41 -35.99 -13.26
C GLU A 183 23.38 -36.74 -14.18
N ASP A 184 23.58 -36.24 -15.39
CA ASP A 184 24.56 -36.83 -16.32
C ASP A 184 25.99 -36.80 -15.73
N ARG A 185 26.39 -35.63 -15.17
CA ARG A 185 27.70 -35.50 -14.50
C ARG A 185 27.87 -36.46 -13.31
N ILE A 186 26.82 -36.65 -12.52
CA ILE A 186 26.81 -37.61 -11.40
C ILE A 186 26.99 -39.03 -11.93
N THR A 187 26.29 -39.39 -12.99
CA THR A 187 26.37 -40.71 -13.61
C THR A 187 27.78 -40.99 -14.15
N GLU A 188 28.36 -40.06 -14.87
CA GLU A 188 29.75 -40.16 -15.37
C GLU A 188 30.77 -40.30 -14.23
N ALA A 189 30.59 -39.48 -13.15
CA ALA A 189 31.46 -39.56 -11.98
C ALA A 189 31.37 -40.91 -11.27
N LYS A 190 30.14 -41.45 -11.11
CA LYS A 190 29.90 -42.79 -10.54
C LYS A 190 30.55 -43.88 -11.40
N GLN A 191 30.38 -43.81 -12.71
CA GLN A 191 31.00 -44.82 -13.61
C GLN A 191 32.50 -44.78 -13.50
N ARG A 192 33.15 -43.64 -13.52
CA ARG A 192 34.61 -43.48 -13.38
C ARG A 192 35.08 -44.00 -12.01
N HIS A 193 34.34 -43.68 -10.95
CA HIS A 193 34.67 -44.14 -9.62
C HIS A 193 34.55 -45.69 -9.48
N ASN A 194 33.51 -46.28 -10.06
CA ASN A 194 33.28 -47.70 -10.06
C ASN A 194 34.34 -48.49 -10.84
N GLN A 195 34.95 -47.89 -11.90
CA GLN A 195 36.09 -48.49 -12.57
C GLN A 195 37.29 -48.67 -11.60
N PHE A 196 37.60 -47.65 -10.80
CA PHE A 196 38.68 -47.76 -9.81
C PHE A 196 38.34 -48.72 -8.67
N LEU A 197 37.08 -48.77 -8.21
CA LEU A 197 36.66 -49.74 -7.19
C LEU A 197 36.78 -51.15 -7.68
N ALA A 198 36.44 -51.42 -8.96
CA ALA A 198 36.60 -52.73 -9.58
C ALA A 198 38.07 -53.15 -9.67
N GLU A 199 38.96 -52.25 -10.04
CA GLU A 199 40.41 -52.53 -10.06
C GLU A 199 40.97 -52.87 -8.66
N LEU A 200 40.38 -52.25 -7.63
CA LEU A 200 40.78 -52.47 -6.23
C LEU A 200 40.07 -53.66 -5.55
N GLY A 201 39.17 -54.34 -6.27
CA GLY A 201 38.36 -55.45 -5.70
C GLY A 201 37.38 -55.01 -4.62
N LEU A 202 36.92 -53.71 -4.63
CA LEU A 202 35.99 -53.14 -3.67
C LEU A 202 34.55 -53.15 -4.21
N PRO A 203 33.52 -53.13 -3.31
CA PRO A 203 32.13 -53.03 -3.73
C PRO A 203 31.86 -51.76 -4.53
N LEU A 204 31.09 -51.89 -5.62
CA LEU A 204 30.71 -50.73 -6.46
C LEU A 204 29.66 -49.87 -5.77
N LEU A 205 29.65 -48.59 -6.09
CA LEU A 205 28.58 -47.66 -5.70
C LEU A 205 27.30 -48.01 -6.47
N PRO A 206 26.12 -47.94 -5.81
CA PRO A 206 24.82 -48.17 -6.42
C PRO A 206 24.45 -47.11 -7.45
#